data_9e744c480f01cb70df14e6549dd68ffa
#
_entry.id   9e744c480f01cb70df14e6549dd68ffa
#
_cell.length_a   1.000
_cell.length_b   1.000
_cell.length_c   1.000
_cell.angle_alpha   90.00
_cell.angle_beta   90.00
_cell.angle_gamma   90.00
#
_symmetry.space_group_name_H-M   'P 1'
#
loop_
_entity.id
_entity.type
_entity.pdbx_description
1 polymer ?
#
loop_
_entity_poly.entity_id
_entity_poly.type
_entity_poly.pdbx_seq_one_letter_code
_entity_poly.pdbx_strand_id
1 'polypeptide(L)'
;MSNVFTAINLQGLPPPNLIKPISPEAELLEIRAEFAAKFPANHPIHAALALESEPVNKILEVLAYRYSLKVAEVNRTARSLMLAYANGADLDHVGVTYYRVQRKILQVEDLTTNPVTPEILEDDASYRDRLALSVEAKTKAGSAGAYLFHALSASAQVFKATVDSPAPTEVDVYLSGQIDGDVLEQANKTVGVDQNAVNDVFTALTADDVRPITDLVRVHSATAKSYQIDAVIYIKAGISPQLILSQGLAALRAYLRSEFKPGRRIATSRIIGALDVNGVSRIELISPAIDVLVDVSQVAHCTGHDITAVSSND
;
A
#
# COMPACT_ATOMS: atom_id res chain seq x y z
N MET A 1 8.09 -26.02 -1.46
CA MET A 1 7.51 -24.76 -0.91
C MET A 1 8.24 -23.64 -1.63
N SER A 2 7.59 -22.97 -2.59
CA SER A 2 8.20 -21.82 -3.26
C SER A 2 8.36 -20.69 -2.23
N ASN A 3 9.59 -20.29 -1.95
CA ASN A 3 9.89 -19.11 -1.16
C ASN A 3 9.55 -17.88 -2.02
N VAL A 4 8.28 -17.45 -1.99
CA VAL A 4 7.90 -16.18 -2.61
C VAL A 4 8.65 -15.08 -1.87
N PHE A 5 9.62 -14.47 -2.52
CA PHE A 5 10.36 -13.33 -1.97
C PHE A 5 9.38 -12.23 -1.56
N THR A 6 9.51 -11.76 -0.34
CA THR A 6 8.70 -10.65 0.18
C THR A 6 9.65 -9.54 0.61
N ALA A 7 9.53 -8.37 -0.02
CA ALA A 7 10.26 -7.18 0.40
C ALA A 7 9.90 -6.80 1.85
N ILE A 8 10.82 -6.13 2.53
CA ILE A 8 10.60 -5.67 3.90
C ILE A 8 9.42 -4.68 3.92
N ASN A 9 8.41 -4.98 4.72
CA ASN A 9 7.28 -4.06 4.91
C ASN A 9 7.69 -2.88 5.81
N LEU A 10 8.16 -1.81 5.19
CA LEU A 10 8.60 -0.61 5.91
C LEU A 10 7.44 0.12 6.59
N GLN A 11 6.22 0.01 6.07
CA GLN A 11 5.02 0.66 6.66
C GLN A 11 4.57 -0.03 7.96
N GLY A 12 4.95 -1.28 8.18
CA GLY A 12 4.69 -2.02 9.43
C GLY A 12 5.64 -1.66 10.57
N LEU A 13 6.67 -0.85 10.32
CA LEU A 13 7.58 -0.40 11.36
C LEU A 13 6.94 0.71 12.20
N PRO A 14 7.14 0.71 13.54
CA PRO A 14 6.69 1.83 14.37
C PRO A 14 7.40 3.12 13.93
N PRO A 15 6.73 4.28 14.04
CA PRO A 15 7.36 5.55 13.71
C PRO A 15 8.61 5.78 14.59
N PRO A 16 9.67 6.37 14.06
CA PRO A 16 10.87 6.64 14.83
C PRO A 16 10.60 7.67 15.92
N ASN A 17 11.42 7.66 16.99
CA ASN A 17 11.30 8.57 18.14
C ASN A 17 11.36 10.07 17.78
N LEU A 18 11.81 10.39 16.57
CA LEU A 18 11.79 11.76 16.04
C LEU A 18 10.37 12.29 15.86
N ILE A 19 9.39 11.40 15.60
CA ILE A 19 7.98 11.76 15.45
C ILE A 19 7.38 11.90 16.86
N LYS A 20 7.11 13.14 17.26
CA LYS A 20 6.54 13.44 18.59
C LYS A 20 5.04 13.37 18.58
N PRO A 21 4.40 12.86 19.66
CA PRO A 21 2.95 12.96 19.81
C PRO A 21 2.52 14.43 19.90
N ILE A 22 1.35 14.73 19.41
CA ILE A 22 0.77 16.08 19.45
C ILE A 22 -0.40 16.04 20.43
N SER A 23 -0.30 16.82 21.50
CA SER A 23 -1.35 17.03 22.49
C SER A 23 -1.41 18.50 22.88
N PRO A 24 -2.31 19.29 22.27
CA PRO A 24 -2.46 20.70 22.63
C PRO A 24 -2.76 20.92 24.12
N GLU A 25 -3.46 19.99 24.74
CA GLU A 25 -3.81 20.04 26.17
C GLU A 25 -2.57 19.85 27.06
N ALA A 26 -1.70 18.91 26.72
CA ALA A 26 -0.45 18.69 27.45
C ALA A 26 0.49 19.91 27.31
N GLU A 27 0.62 20.44 26.11
CA GLU A 27 1.37 21.66 25.83
C GLU A 27 0.83 22.86 26.60
N LEU A 28 -0.49 23.00 26.67
CA LEU A 28 -1.12 24.08 27.43
C LEU A 28 -0.81 23.98 28.94
N LEU A 29 -0.82 22.77 29.49
CA LEU A 29 -0.48 22.55 30.90
C LEU A 29 1.00 22.92 31.16
N GLU A 30 1.89 22.54 30.29
CA GLU A 30 3.33 22.85 30.41
C GLU A 30 3.57 24.35 30.29
N ILE A 31 3.00 25.00 29.28
CA ILE A 31 3.13 26.46 29.07
C ILE A 31 2.54 27.25 30.25
N ARG A 32 1.36 26.81 30.80
CA ARG A 32 0.80 27.42 32.00
C ARG A 32 1.71 27.30 33.22
N ALA A 33 2.31 26.13 33.42
CA ALA A 33 3.25 25.89 34.52
C ALA A 33 4.52 26.75 34.37
N GLU A 34 5.09 26.79 33.18
CA GLU A 34 6.26 27.63 32.87
C GLU A 34 5.97 29.13 33.07
N PHE A 35 4.79 29.58 32.60
CA PHE A 35 4.37 30.95 32.76
C PHE A 35 4.17 31.32 34.23
N ALA A 36 3.45 30.47 34.99
CA ALA A 36 3.26 30.65 36.42
C ALA A 36 4.56 30.71 37.21
N ALA A 37 5.56 29.90 36.83
CA ALA A 37 6.89 29.90 37.48
C ALA A 37 7.68 31.17 37.31
N LYS A 38 7.31 32.09 36.39
CA LYS A 38 7.94 33.40 36.23
C LYS A 38 7.51 34.43 37.30
N PHE A 39 6.53 34.09 38.11
CA PHE A 39 5.96 35.00 39.15
C PHE A 39 6.14 34.43 40.55
N PRO A 40 6.30 35.27 41.59
CA PRO A 40 6.33 34.83 42.99
C PRO A 40 5.02 34.03 43.35
N ALA A 41 5.14 33.11 44.28
CA ALA A 41 4.03 32.22 44.66
C ALA A 41 2.78 32.96 45.17
N ASN A 42 2.90 34.18 45.71
CA ASN A 42 1.80 35.01 46.18
C ASN A 42 1.26 35.99 45.13
N HIS A 43 1.72 35.91 43.88
CA HIS A 43 1.27 36.83 42.84
C HIS A 43 -0.15 36.53 42.37
N PRO A 44 -1.02 37.57 42.13
CA PRO A 44 -2.42 37.37 41.71
C PRO A 44 -2.62 36.55 40.42
N ILE A 45 -1.55 36.43 39.59
CA ILE A 45 -1.61 35.67 38.34
C ILE A 45 -2.01 34.21 38.57
N HIS A 46 -1.62 33.58 39.68
CA HIS A 46 -1.95 32.21 39.97
C HIS A 46 -3.47 31.99 40.11
N ALA A 47 -4.19 32.97 40.70
CA ALA A 47 -5.65 32.95 40.76
C ALA A 47 -6.28 33.19 39.38
N ALA A 48 -5.72 34.11 38.59
CA ALA A 48 -6.19 34.37 37.22
C ALA A 48 -6.03 33.14 36.31
N LEU A 49 -4.94 32.40 36.39
CA LEU A 49 -4.72 31.17 35.61
C LEU A 49 -5.71 30.05 35.92
N ALA A 50 -6.38 30.10 37.08
CA ALA A 50 -7.42 29.13 37.44
C ALA A 50 -8.77 29.43 36.78
N LEU A 51 -8.98 30.62 36.22
CA LEU A 51 -10.23 31.08 35.60
C LEU A 51 -10.13 30.98 34.07
N GLU A 52 -10.94 30.13 33.44
CA GLU A 52 -10.93 29.95 31.98
C GLU A 52 -11.30 31.24 31.22
N SER A 53 -12.07 32.13 31.82
CA SER A 53 -12.50 33.39 31.21
C SER A 53 -11.40 34.46 31.16
N GLU A 54 -10.30 34.28 31.86
CA GLU A 54 -9.21 35.26 31.91
C GLU A 54 -8.50 35.39 30.57
N PRO A 55 -8.24 36.63 30.09
CA PRO A 55 -7.59 36.85 28.81
C PRO A 55 -6.22 36.18 28.68
N VAL A 56 -5.46 36.07 29.78
CA VAL A 56 -4.15 35.41 29.78
C VAL A 56 -4.27 33.94 29.38
N ASN A 57 -5.31 33.22 29.82
CA ASN A 57 -5.53 31.85 29.44
C ASN A 57 -5.81 31.72 27.94
N LYS A 58 -6.55 32.64 27.32
CA LYS A 58 -6.77 32.65 25.87
C LYS A 58 -5.50 32.85 25.07
N ILE A 59 -4.58 33.67 25.58
CA ILE A 59 -3.27 33.87 24.97
C ILE A 59 -2.43 32.58 25.04
N LEU A 60 -2.42 31.92 26.20
CA LEU A 60 -1.68 30.66 26.40
C LEU A 60 -2.29 29.51 25.57
N GLU A 61 -3.61 29.45 25.42
CA GLU A 61 -4.30 28.49 24.53
C GLU A 61 -3.87 28.68 23.07
N VAL A 62 -3.84 29.94 22.58
CA VAL A 62 -3.36 30.25 21.22
C VAL A 62 -1.91 29.86 21.05
N LEU A 63 -1.06 30.12 22.07
CA LEU A 63 0.35 29.76 22.03
C LEU A 63 0.56 28.24 21.97
N ALA A 64 -0.13 27.48 22.83
CA ALA A 64 -0.10 26.03 22.84
C ALA A 64 -0.57 25.42 21.50
N TYR A 65 -1.64 25.96 20.93
CA TYR A 65 -2.11 25.53 19.62
C TYR A 65 -1.09 25.81 18.51
N ARG A 66 -0.50 27.01 18.49
CA ARG A 66 0.56 27.37 17.53
C ARG A 66 1.78 26.47 17.64
N TYR A 67 2.19 26.12 18.87
CA TYR A 67 3.30 25.20 19.10
C TYR A 67 2.95 23.80 18.59
N SER A 68 1.76 23.28 18.88
CA SER A 68 1.28 22.01 18.37
C SER A 68 1.29 21.96 16.83
N LEU A 69 0.91 23.05 16.16
CA LEU A 69 1.03 23.15 14.69
C LEU A 69 2.47 23.08 14.21
N LYS A 70 3.42 23.67 14.96
CA LYS A 70 4.85 23.56 14.64
C LYS A 70 5.38 22.13 14.81
N VAL A 71 4.99 21.44 15.85
CA VAL A 71 5.32 20.02 16.03
C VAL A 71 4.74 19.18 14.89
N ALA A 72 3.49 19.45 14.47
CA ALA A 72 2.87 18.78 13.31
C ALA A 72 3.66 19.03 12.01
N GLU A 73 4.12 20.26 11.78
CA GLU A 73 4.93 20.63 10.61
C GLU A 73 6.27 19.87 10.61
N VAL A 74 6.98 19.86 11.75
CA VAL A 74 8.24 19.13 11.92
C VAL A 74 8.03 17.62 11.68
N ASN A 75 6.98 17.05 12.27
CA ASN A 75 6.63 15.64 12.06
C ASN A 75 6.36 15.33 10.58
N ARG A 76 5.62 16.21 9.87
CA ARG A 76 5.37 16.06 8.43
C ARG A 76 6.67 16.12 7.63
N THR A 77 7.51 17.10 7.90
CA THR A 77 8.82 17.24 7.24
C THR A 77 9.70 16.02 7.49
N ALA A 78 9.73 15.50 8.72
CA ALA A 78 10.48 14.30 9.03
C ALA A 78 9.95 13.06 8.25
N ARG A 79 8.63 12.92 8.13
CA ARG A 79 7.99 11.82 7.38
C ARG A 79 8.26 11.92 5.88
N SER A 80 8.29 13.13 5.31
CA SER A 80 8.50 13.31 3.87
C SER A 80 9.91 12.87 3.40
N LEU A 81 10.87 12.76 4.32
CA LEU A 81 12.22 12.26 4.04
C LEU A 81 12.37 10.74 4.21
N MET A 82 11.33 10.04 4.68
CA MET A 82 11.39 8.61 4.95
C MET A 82 10.66 7.83 3.85
N LEU A 83 11.31 6.82 3.27
CA LEU A 83 10.71 5.98 2.23
C LEU A 83 9.34 5.41 2.64
N ALA A 84 9.16 5.04 3.91
CA ALA A 84 7.92 4.47 4.42
C ALA A 84 6.72 5.45 4.38
N TYR A 85 6.97 6.75 4.45
CA TYR A 85 5.92 7.77 4.65
C TYR A 85 5.88 8.85 3.57
N ALA A 86 6.94 9.02 2.77
CA ALA A 86 7.00 9.98 1.67
C ALA A 86 5.94 9.66 0.61
N ASN A 87 5.30 10.68 0.04
CA ASN A 87 4.29 10.54 -1.01
C ASN A 87 4.49 11.60 -2.10
N GLY A 88 3.99 11.34 -3.31
CA GLY A 88 4.05 12.26 -4.44
C GLY A 88 5.48 12.74 -4.71
N ALA A 89 5.66 14.05 -4.88
CA ALA A 89 6.95 14.67 -5.19
C ALA A 89 8.04 14.42 -4.13
N ASP A 90 7.67 14.31 -2.84
CA ASP A 90 8.62 13.98 -1.78
C ASP A 90 9.19 12.57 -1.99
N LEU A 91 8.33 11.61 -2.37
CA LEU A 91 8.75 10.25 -2.68
C LEU A 91 9.62 10.21 -3.94
N ASP A 92 9.32 11.02 -4.95
CA ASP A 92 10.11 11.14 -6.17
C ASP A 92 11.53 11.65 -5.85
N HIS A 93 11.63 12.66 -4.99
CA HIS A 93 12.94 13.15 -4.51
C HIS A 93 13.72 12.09 -3.73
N VAL A 94 13.05 11.34 -2.84
CA VAL A 94 13.67 10.22 -2.10
C VAL A 94 14.16 9.15 -3.09
N GLY A 95 13.34 8.78 -4.06
CA GLY A 95 13.64 7.75 -5.05
C GLY A 95 14.85 8.09 -5.93
N VAL A 96 14.88 9.28 -6.48
CA VAL A 96 15.99 9.72 -7.35
C VAL A 96 17.27 9.97 -6.54
N THR A 97 17.17 10.62 -5.37
CA THR A 97 18.33 11.02 -4.58
C THR A 97 19.07 9.83 -3.98
N TYR A 98 18.34 8.93 -3.33
CA TYR A 98 18.95 7.84 -2.55
C TYR A 98 19.02 6.52 -3.29
N TYR A 99 18.03 6.24 -4.16
CA TYR A 99 17.91 4.95 -4.84
C TYR A 99 18.33 5.00 -6.32
N ARG A 100 18.43 6.20 -6.93
CA ARG A 100 18.74 6.41 -8.35
C ARG A 100 17.68 5.79 -9.28
N VAL A 101 16.45 5.74 -8.85
CA VAL A 101 15.31 5.16 -9.56
C VAL A 101 14.26 6.23 -9.77
N GLN A 102 13.77 6.38 -10.99
CA GLN A 102 12.67 7.27 -11.34
C GLN A 102 11.33 6.55 -11.30
N ARG A 103 10.23 7.31 -11.09
CA ARG A 103 8.88 6.81 -11.21
C ARG A 103 8.61 6.42 -12.66
N LYS A 104 7.91 5.29 -12.90
CA LYS A 104 7.55 4.87 -14.24
C LYS A 104 6.41 5.73 -14.78
N ILE A 105 6.49 6.03 -16.08
CA ILE A 105 5.36 6.57 -16.84
C ILE A 105 4.59 5.36 -17.37
N LEU A 106 3.35 5.18 -16.92
CA LEU A 106 2.46 4.10 -17.35
C LEU A 106 1.72 4.44 -18.63
N GLN A 107 1.40 5.72 -18.80
CA GLN A 107 0.78 6.27 -20.00
C GLN A 107 1.39 7.64 -20.29
N VAL A 108 1.85 7.82 -21.51
CA VAL A 108 2.38 9.12 -21.98
C VAL A 108 1.22 10.05 -22.30
N GLU A 109 1.38 11.33 -21.97
CA GLU A 109 0.42 12.37 -22.38
C GLU A 109 0.29 12.42 -23.91
N ASP A 110 -0.95 12.46 -24.41
CA ASP A 110 -1.24 12.68 -25.82
C ASP A 110 -2.20 13.84 -25.98
N LEU A 111 -1.65 14.98 -26.41
CA LEU A 111 -2.38 16.21 -26.65
C LEU A 111 -3.17 16.20 -27.97
N THR A 112 -2.98 15.18 -28.81
CA THR A 112 -3.65 15.06 -30.13
C THR A 112 -5.01 14.40 -30.04
N THR A 113 -5.32 13.73 -28.91
CA THR A 113 -6.63 13.10 -28.67
C THR A 113 -7.65 14.09 -28.11
N ASN A 114 -8.94 13.79 -28.32
CA ASN A 114 -10.05 14.58 -27.75
C ASN A 114 -11.07 13.64 -27.06
N PRO A 115 -11.18 13.65 -25.71
CA PRO A 115 -10.40 14.47 -24.78
C PRO A 115 -8.91 14.13 -24.78
N VAL A 116 -8.07 15.08 -24.33
CA VAL A 116 -6.63 14.88 -24.17
C VAL A 116 -6.38 13.68 -23.26
N THR A 117 -5.50 12.79 -23.70
CA THR A 117 -5.06 11.64 -22.91
C THR A 117 -4.02 12.13 -21.88
N PRO A 118 -4.31 12.08 -20.57
CA PRO A 118 -3.37 12.55 -19.55
C PRO A 118 -2.20 11.59 -19.35
N GLU A 119 -1.07 12.13 -18.89
CA GLU A 119 0.02 11.29 -18.36
C GLU A 119 -0.45 10.54 -17.12
N ILE A 120 -0.12 9.24 -17.05
CA ILE A 120 -0.37 8.43 -15.87
C ILE A 120 0.98 7.90 -15.36
N LEU A 121 1.29 8.24 -14.12
CA LEU A 121 2.48 7.78 -13.43
C LEU A 121 2.19 6.55 -12.56
N GLU A 122 3.22 5.80 -12.26
CA GLU A 122 3.21 4.72 -11.27
C GLU A 122 2.71 5.24 -9.92
N ASP A 123 1.85 4.51 -9.24
CA ASP A 123 1.33 4.89 -7.92
C ASP A 123 2.42 4.83 -6.83
N ASP A 124 2.22 5.57 -5.74
CA ASP A 124 3.19 5.68 -4.65
C ASP A 124 3.52 4.34 -3.99
N ALA A 125 2.56 3.41 -3.89
CA ALA A 125 2.76 2.12 -3.26
C ALA A 125 3.65 1.22 -4.13
N SER A 126 3.35 1.12 -5.42
CA SER A 126 4.13 0.35 -6.39
C SER A 126 5.55 0.91 -6.55
N TYR A 127 5.68 2.25 -6.61
CA TYR A 127 6.98 2.90 -6.69
C TYR A 127 7.81 2.64 -5.42
N ARG A 128 7.22 2.75 -4.24
CA ARG A 128 7.89 2.47 -2.96
C ARG A 128 8.37 1.01 -2.87
N ASP A 129 7.54 0.05 -3.29
CA ASP A 129 7.91 -1.36 -3.37
C ASP A 129 9.13 -1.56 -4.29
N ARG A 130 9.14 -0.90 -5.46
CA ARG A 130 10.23 -0.97 -6.42
C ARG A 130 11.50 -0.29 -5.92
N LEU A 131 11.39 0.82 -5.19
CA LEU A 131 12.52 1.47 -4.51
C LEU A 131 13.16 0.54 -3.47
N ALA A 132 12.34 -0.14 -2.67
CA ALA A 132 12.85 -1.12 -1.69
C ALA A 132 13.62 -2.27 -2.36
N LEU A 133 13.15 -2.75 -3.51
CA LEU A 133 13.81 -3.80 -4.29
C LEU A 133 15.11 -3.30 -4.97
N SER A 134 15.24 -2.02 -5.25
CA SER A 134 16.40 -1.47 -5.97
C SER A 134 17.74 -1.70 -5.26
N VAL A 135 17.70 -1.89 -3.95
CA VAL A 135 18.90 -2.21 -3.16
C VAL A 135 19.44 -3.59 -3.52
N GLU A 136 18.55 -4.56 -3.74
CA GLU A 136 18.90 -5.91 -4.20
C GLU A 136 19.51 -5.90 -5.60
N ALA A 137 19.06 -5.01 -6.47
CA ALA A 137 19.52 -4.88 -7.85
C ALA A 137 20.97 -4.39 -7.99
N LYS A 138 21.59 -3.90 -6.90
CA LYS A 138 23.01 -3.47 -6.92
C LYS A 138 23.98 -4.65 -6.90
N THR A 139 23.50 -5.86 -6.72
CA THR A 139 24.34 -7.08 -6.70
C THR A 139 24.10 -7.89 -7.96
N LYS A 140 25.19 -8.43 -8.53
CA LYS A 140 25.14 -9.39 -9.65
C LYS A 140 25.00 -10.85 -9.17
N ALA A 141 24.62 -11.06 -7.92
CA ALA A 141 24.53 -12.40 -7.33
C ALA A 141 23.27 -13.18 -7.73
N GLY A 142 22.38 -12.61 -8.57
CA GLY A 142 21.16 -13.30 -9.02
C GLY A 142 20.12 -13.47 -7.90
N SER A 143 20.03 -12.52 -6.97
CA SER A 143 19.00 -12.57 -5.93
C SER A 143 17.61 -12.45 -6.55
N ALA A 144 16.60 -13.12 -5.96
CA ALA A 144 15.22 -13.00 -6.41
C ALA A 144 14.73 -11.53 -6.41
N GLY A 145 15.20 -10.72 -5.45
CA GLY A 145 14.88 -9.28 -5.39
C GLY A 145 15.47 -8.49 -6.56
N ALA A 146 16.68 -8.83 -7.03
CA ALA A 146 17.28 -8.20 -8.20
C ALA A 146 16.48 -8.50 -9.47
N TYR A 147 16.14 -9.77 -9.70
CA TYR A 147 15.28 -10.16 -10.83
C TYR A 147 13.92 -9.46 -10.78
N LEU A 148 13.29 -9.38 -9.60
CA LEU A 148 12.01 -8.66 -9.42
C LEU A 148 12.15 -7.18 -9.75
N PHE A 149 13.19 -6.50 -9.25
CA PHE A 149 13.42 -5.09 -9.54
C PHE A 149 13.53 -4.82 -11.04
N HIS A 150 14.39 -5.58 -11.73
CA HIS A 150 14.61 -5.41 -13.17
C HIS A 150 13.34 -5.75 -13.96
N ALA A 151 12.63 -6.82 -13.62
CA ALA A 151 11.35 -7.19 -14.26
C ALA A 151 10.29 -6.08 -14.11
N LEU A 152 10.12 -5.55 -12.90
CA LEU A 152 9.17 -4.47 -12.62
C LEU A 152 9.57 -3.14 -13.28
N SER A 153 10.85 -2.94 -13.58
CA SER A 153 11.37 -1.70 -14.16
C SER A 153 11.42 -1.71 -15.69
N ALA A 154 11.43 -2.88 -16.32
CA ALA A 154 11.65 -3.03 -17.75
C ALA A 154 10.46 -2.61 -18.62
N SER A 155 9.22 -2.75 -18.14
CA SER A 155 8.04 -2.39 -18.92
C SER A 155 6.96 -1.72 -18.06
N ALA A 156 6.24 -0.75 -18.63
CA ALA A 156 5.10 -0.10 -18.01
C ALA A 156 3.92 -1.05 -17.76
N GLN A 157 3.78 -2.09 -18.58
CA GLN A 157 2.70 -3.06 -18.46
C GLN A 157 2.87 -4.01 -17.26
N VAL A 158 4.09 -4.18 -16.74
CA VAL A 158 4.36 -5.09 -15.62
C VAL A 158 4.00 -4.40 -14.31
N PHE A 159 2.96 -4.93 -13.66
CA PHE A 159 2.49 -4.43 -12.36
C PHE A 159 3.07 -5.24 -11.19
N LYS A 160 3.00 -6.58 -11.25
CA LYS A 160 3.61 -7.48 -10.26
C LYS A 160 4.37 -8.60 -10.98
N ALA A 161 5.37 -9.14 -10.29
CA ALA A 161 6.14 -10.27 -10.78
C ALA A 161 6.44 -11.25 -9.65
N THR A 162 6.70 -12.50 -10.02
CA THR A 162 7.18 -13.53 -9.10
C THR A 162 8.33 -14.27 -9.75
N VAL A 163 9.36 -14.56 -8.98
CA VAL A 163 10.54 -15.34 -9.40
C VAL A 163 10.48 -16.70 -8.73
N ASP A 164 10.71 -17.75 -9.49
CA ASP A 164 10.85 -19.12 -9.02
C ASP A 164 12.14 -19.75 -9.57
N SER A 165 12.68 -20.71 -8.85
CA SER A 165 13.85 -21.48 -9.30
C SER A 165 13.48 -22.96 -9.21
N PRO A 166 12.91 -23.52 -10.28
CA PRO A 166 12.42 -24.91 -10.28
C PRO A 166 13.56 -25.94 -10.23
N ALA A 167 14.73 -25.56 -10.75
CA ALA A 167 15.95 -26.40 -10.72
C ALA A 167 17.19 -25.52 -10.56
N PRO A 168 18.34 -26.08 -10.15
CA PRO A 168 19.60 -25.35 -10.12
C PRO A 168 19.90 -24.67 -11.46
N THR A 169 20.32 -23.42 -11.43
CA THR A 169 20.59 -22.55 -12.59
C THR A 169 19.36 -22.09 -13.38
N GLU A 170 18.17 -22.59 -13.11
CA GLU A 170 16.95 -22.16 -13.78
C GLU A 170 16.26 -21.05 -12.99
N VAL A 171 15.85 -20.00 -13.68
CA VAL A 171 15.12 -18.85 -13.11
C VAL A 171 13.91 -18.56 -13.99
N ASP A 172 12.73 -18.82 -13.44
CA ASP A 172 11.45 -18.52 -14.08
C ASP A 172 10.85 -17.25 -13.47
N VAL A 173 10.51 -16.29 -14.32
CA VAL A 173 9.89 -15.02 -13.91
C VAL A 173 8.50 -14.93 -14.51
N TYR A 174 7.49 -14.83 -13.64
CA TYR A 174 6.09 -14.75 -14.02
C TYR A 174 5.59 -13.32 -13.83
N LEU A 175 5.00 -12.75 -14.88
CA LEU A 175 4.60 -11.33 -14.94
C LEU A 175 3.07 -11.20 -14.91
N SER A 176 2.55 -10.27 -14.12
CA SER A 176 1.16 -9.86 -14.21
C SER A 176 1.02 -8.38 -14.60
N GLY A 177 0.01 -8.11 -15.40
CA GLY A 177 -0.37 -6.77 -15.82
C GLY A 177 -1.14 -6.02 -14.74
N GLN A 178 -1.53 -4.78 -15.04
CA GLN A 178 -2.34 -3.96 -14.15
C GLN A 178 -3.77 -4.50 -14.03
N ILE A 179 -4.40 -4.23 -12.89
CA ILE A 179 -5.83 -4.47 -12.70
C ILE A 179 -6.58 -3.35 -13.42
N ASP A 180 -7.29 -3.71 -14.47
CA ASP A 180 -8.14 -2.77 -15.21
C ASP A 180 -9.55 -2.74 -14.60
N GLY A 181 -9.88 -1.65 -13.92
CA GLY A 181 -11.17 -1.42 -13.30
C GLY A 181 -11.32 -2.02 -11.88
N ASP A 182 -12.50 -2.56 -11.57
CA ASP A 182 -12.79 -3.15 -10.26
C ASP A 182 -12.20 -4.56 -10.14
N VAL A 183 -11.38 -4.78 -9.12
CA VAL A 183 -10.76 -6.08 -8.83
C VAL A 183 -11.77 -7.19 -8.54
N LEU A 184 -13.01 -6.85 -8.21
CA LEU A 184 -14.12 -7.78 -7.98
C LEU A 184 -14.88 -8.17 -9.26
N GLU A 185 -14.62 -7.49 -10.39
CA GLU A 185 -15.37 -7.62 -11.64
C GLU A 185 -14.44 -7.79 -12.85
N GLN A 186 -13.63 -8.85 -12.84
CA GLN A 186 -12.56 -9.05 -13.83
C GLN A 186 -12.91 -10.10 -14.90
N ALA A 187 -14.20 -10.50 -15.06
CA ALA A 187 -14.61 -11.62 -15.93
C ALA A 187 -14.07 -11.55 -17.38
N ASN A 188 -13.93 -10.34 -17.92
CA ASN A 188 -13.48 -10.11 -19.30
C ASN A 188 -12.11 -9.43 -19.39
N LYS A 189 -11.33 -9.47 -18.31
CA LYS A 189 -10.02 -8.81 -18.24
C LYS A 189 -8.89 -9.84 -18.27
N THR A 190 -7.74 -9.42 -18.75
CA THR A 190 -6.52 -10.22 -18.78
C THR A 190 -5.66 -9.93 -17.55
N VAL A 191 -5.08 -10.97 -16.97
CA VAL A 191 -4.17 -10.84 -15.81
C VAL A 191 -2.70 -10.76 -16.23
N GLY A 192 -2.39 -11.26 -17.42
CA GLY A 192 -1.03 -11.29 -17.96
C GLY A 192 -0.62 -10.01 -18.68
N VAL A 193 0.55 -10.03 -19.25
CA VAL A 193 1.12 -8.99 -20.10
C VAL A 193 1.25 -9.49 -21.54
N ASP A 194 1.39 -8.59 -22.50
CA ASP A 194 1.62 -8.96 -23.90
C ASP A 194 3.04 -9.49 -24.16
N GLN A 195 3.26 -10.01 -25.38
CA GLN A 195 4.56 -10.59 -25.76
C GLN A 195 5.66 -9.54 -25.83
N ASN A 196 5.34 -8.27 -26.11
CA ASN A 196 6.34 -7.20 -26.16
C ASN A 196 6.89 -6.94 -24.76
N ALA A 197 6.01 -6.83 -23.76
CA ALA A 197 6.43 -6.68 -22.36
C ALA A 197 7.24 -7.89 -21.86
N VAL A 198 6.90 -9.12 -22.28
CA VAL A 198 7.71 -10.32 -21.97
C VAL A 198 9.11 -10.20 -22.59
N ASN A 199 9.21 -9.75 -23.84
CA ASN A 199 10.48 -9.58 -24.54
C ASN A 199 11.33 -8.46 -23.92
N ASP A 200 10.71 -7.33 -23.53
CA ASP A 200 11.39 -6.22 -22.86
C ASP A 200 12.00 -6.68 -21.53
N VAL A 201 11.22 -7.41 -20.73
CA VAL A 201 11.68 -7.98 -19.45
C VAL A 201 12.77 -9.01 -19.69
N PHE A 202 12.61 -9.92 -20.66
CA PHE A 202 13.65 -10.91 -20.99
C PHE A 202 14.96 -10.23 -21.37
N THR A 203 14.91 -9.20 -22.20
CA THR A 203 16.11 -8.43 -22.61
C THR A 203 16.77 -7.77 -21.40
N ALA A 204 16.00 -7.15 -20.52
CA ALA A 204 16.52 -6.52 -19.30
C ALA A 204 17.14 -7.54 -18.33
N LEU A 205 16.51 -8.71 -18.17
CA LEU A 205 16.99 -9.74 -17.24
C LEU A 205 18.19 -10.52 -17.76
N THR A 206 18.41 -10.56 -19.08
CA THR A 206 19.53 -11.27 -19.69
C THR A 206 20.73 -10.38 -20.00
N ALA A 207 20.67 -9.08 -19.65
CA ALA A 207 21.77 -8.15 -19.81
C ALA A 207 23.01 -8.59 -18.98
N ASP A 208 24.21 -8.36 -19.52
CA ASP A 208 25.51 -8.83 -18.94
C ASP A 208 25.79 -8.23 -17.55
N ASP A 209 25.20 -7.08 -17.23
CA ASP A 209 25.34 -6.41 -15.94
C ASP A 209 24.27 -6.83 -14.90
N VAL A 210 23.26 -7.60 -15.32
CA VAL A 210 22.15 -8.06 -14.49
C VAL A 210 22.26 -9.55 -14.18
N ARG A 211 22.43 -10.36 -15.19
CA ARG A 211 22.37 -11.83 -15.09
C ARG A 211 23.70 -12.45 -14.66
N PRO A 212 23.73 -13.34 -13.65
CA PRO A 212 24.83 -14.29 -13.48
C PRO A 212 25.02 -15.18 -14.72
N ILE A 213 26.25 -15.51 -15.08
CA ILE A 213 26.57 -16.31 -16.29
C ILE A 213 25.90 -17.68 -16.27
N THR A 214 25.68 -18.25 -15.08
CA THR A 214 25.12 -19.59 -14.90
C THR A 214 23.60 -19.65 -15.00
N ASP A 215 22.91 -18.51 -14.91
CA ASP A 215 21.46 -18.50 -14.80
C ASP A 215 20.77 -18.58 -16.17
N LEU A 216 19.91 -19.58 -16.33
CA LEU A 216 19.02 -19.73 -17.46
C LEU A 216 17.69 -19.06 -17.14
N VAL A 217 17.53 -17.83 -17.61
CA VAL A 217 16.34 -17.01 -17.35
C VAL A 217 15.25 -17.30 -18.37
N ARG A 218 14.04 -17.55 -17.90
CA ARG A 218 12.81 -17.63 -18.70
C ARG A 218 11.78 -16.66 -18.17
N VAL A 219 11.07 -15.98 -19.05
CA VAL A 219 10.05 -14.99 -18.70
C VAL A 219 8.71 -15.41 -19.26
N HIS A 220 7.69 -15.40 -18.42
CA HIS A 220 6.35 -15.87 -18.75
C HIS A 220 5.29 -14.84 -18.35
N SER A 221 4.27 -14.69 -19.18
CA SER A 221 3.05 -14.00 -18.80
C SER A 221 2.22 -14.90 -17.88
N ALA A 222 1.72 -14.36 -16.76
CA ALA A 222 0.91 -15.12 -15.82
C ALA A 222 -0.46 -15.44 -16.40
N THR A 223 -1.03 -16.58 -15.99
CA THR A 223 -2.38 -17.01 -16.36
C THR A 223 -3.38 -16.78 -15.23
N ALA A 224 -4.66 -16.68 -15.58
CA ALA A 224 -5.73 -16.46 -14.61
C ALA A 224 -6.16 -17.78 -13.93
N LYS A 225 -6.29 -17.76 -12.60
CA LYS A 225 -7.06 -18.75 -11.84
C LYS A 225 -8.36 -18.09 -11.38
N SER A 226 -9.43 -18.29 -12.15
CA SER A 226 -10.71 -17.64 -11.90
C SER A 226 -11.42 -18.18 -10.66
N TYR A 227 -12.08 -17.29 -9.92
CA TYR A 227 -12.97 -17.60 -8.80
C TYR A 227 -14.05 -16.51 -8.66
N GLN A 228 -15.08 -16.78 -7.85
CA GLN A 228 -16.13 -15.83 -7.50
C GLN A 228 -16.27 -15.74 -5.98
N ILE A 229 -16.83 -14.62 -5.50
CA ILE A 229 -17.04 -14.38 -4.07
C ILE A 229 -18.53 -14.19 -3.82
N ASP A 230 -19.14 -15.14 -3.12
CA ASP A 230 -20.52 -15.06 -2.69
C ASP A 230 -20.59 -15.11 -1.17
N ALA A 231 -21.21 -14.10 -0.55
CA ALA A 231 -21.29 -14.00 0.90
C ALA A 231 -22.53 -13.28 1.37
N VAL A 232 -22.99 -13.63 2.58
CA VAL A 232 -24.04 -12.91 3.30
C VAL A 232 -23.45 -12.31 4.57
N ILE A 233 -23.61 -11.00 4.73
CA ILE A 233 -23.18 -10.24 5.89
C ILE A 233 -24.40 -9.99 6.78
N TYR A 234 -24.43 -10.56 7.98
CA TYR A 234 -25.45 -10.30 8.99
C TYR A 234 -25.01 -9.12 9.84
N ILE A 235 -25.86 -8.11 9.93
CA ILE A 235 -25.54 -6.85 10.64
C ILE A 235 -26.41 -6.67 11.88
N LYS A 236 -25.88 -5.94 12.86
CA LYS A 236 -26.60 -5.56 14.09
C LYS A 236 -27.76 -4.64 13.76
N ALA A 237 -28.85 -4.78 14.52
CA ALA A 237 -30.04 -3.94 14.37
C ALA A 237 -29.70 -2.43 14.50
N GLY A 238 -30.35 -1.61 13.69
CA GLY A 238 -30.18 -0.14 13.71
C GLY A 238 -29.02 0.41 12.88
N ILE A 239 -28.28 -0.43 12.19
CA ILE A 239 -27.18 -0.02 11.27
C ILE A 239 -27.65 -0.13 9.82
N SER A 240 -27.24 0.82 8.97
CA SER A 240 -27.56 0.79 7.54
C SER A 240 -26.83 -0.34 6.82
N PRO A 241 -27.54 -1.27 6.16
CA PRO A 241 -26.91 -2.34 5.36
C PRO A 241 -26.01 -1.81 4.26
N GLN A 242 -26.41 -0.72 3.60
CA GLN A 242 -25.64 -0.12 2.51
C GLN A 242 -24.29 0.44 2.99
N LEU A 243 -24.25 1.03 4.19
CA LEU A 243 -23.01 1.55 4.77
C LEU A 243 -22.03 0.41 5.04
N ILE A 244 -22.48 -0.66 5.71
CA ILE A 244 -21.67 -1.82 6.04
C ILE A 244 -21.17 -2.50 4.75
N LEU A 245 -22.06 -2.70 3.77
CA LEU A 245 -21.70 -3.29 2.48
C LEU A 245 -20.62 -2.47 1.77
N SER A 246 -20.77 -1.13 1.72
CA SER A 246 -19.78 -0.26 1.06
C SER A 246 -18.41 -0.33 1.75
N GLN A 247 -18.38 -0.34 3.09
CA GLN A 247 -17.14 -0.46 3.87
C GLN A 247 -16.49 -1.84 3.70
N GLY A 248 -17.28 -2.91 3.78
CA GLY A 248 -16.80 -4.28 3.56
C GLY A 248 -16.23 -4.49 2.17
N LEU A 249 -16.94 -4.02 1.13
CA LEU A 249 -16.46 -4.09 -0.25
C LEU A 249 -15.17 -3.26 -0.46
N ALA A 250 -15.05 -2.09 0.17
CA ALA A 250 -13.82 -1.30 0.10
C ALA A 250 -12.62 -2.04 0.72
N ALA A 251 -12.81 -2.64 1.89
CA ALA A 251 -11.78 -3.42 2.56
C ALA A 251 -11.43 -4.70 1.76
N LEU A 252 -12.42 -5.38 1.20
CA LEU A 252 -12.22 -6.55 0.35
C LEU A 252 -11.43 -6.20 -0.92
N ARG A 253 -11.78 -5.08 -1.59
CA ARG A 253 -11.00 -4.59 -2.75
C ARG A 253 -9.54 -4.31 -2.39
N ALA A 254 -9.29 -3.69 -1.26
CA ALA A 254 -7.93 -3.43 -0.79
C ALA A 254 -7.15 -4.74 -0.57
N TYR A 255 -7.77 -5.73 0.08
CA TYR A 255 -7.19 -7.06 0.27
C TYR A 255 -6.88 -7.74 -1.06
N LEU A 256 -7.84 -7.85 -1.98
CA LEU A 256 -7.63 -8.53 -3.26
C LEU A 256 -6.57 -7.85 -4.14
N ARG A 257 -6.51 -6.53 -4.13
CA ARG A 257 -5.44 -5.78 -4.82
C ARG A 257 -4.06 -6.08 -4.24
N SER A 258 -3.95 -6.23 -2.92
CA SER A 258 -2.67 -6.57 -2.26
C SER A 258 -2.20 -7.98 -2.61
N GLU A 259 -3.11 -8.91 -2.85
CA GLU A 259 -2.83 -10.31 -3.19
C GLU A 259 -2.77 -10.57 -4.71
N PHE A 260 -3.03 -9.56 -5.55
CA PHE A 260 -2.97 -9.69 -7.02
C PHE A 260 -1.51 -9.79 -7.49
N LYS A 261 -0.95 -10.99 -7.33
CA LYS A 261 0.42 -11.32 -7.67
C LYS A 261 0.51 -12.81 -8.03
N PRO A 262 1.34 -13.22 -9.03
CA PRO A 262 1.52 -14.63 -9.34
C PRO A 262 1.97 -15.45 -8.13
N GLY A 263 1.37 -16.62 -7.93
CA GLY A 263 1.66 -17.52 -6.81
C GLY A 263 1.01 -17.17 -5.48
N ARG A 264 0.16 -16.13 -5.41
CA ARG A 264 -0.51 -15.72 -4.17
C ARG A 264 -1.89 -16.34 -4.05
N ARG A 265 -2.07 -17.18 -3.02
CA ARG A 265 -3.38 -17.77 -2.67
C ARG A 265 -4.32 -16.73 -2.08
N ILE A 266 -5.61 -16.90 -2.29
CA ILE A 266 -6.64 -16.16 -1.57
C ILE A 266 -7.18 -17.05 -0.45
N ALA A 267 -6.93 -16.63 0.79
CA ALA A 267 -7.40 -17.35 1.96
C ALA A 267 -8.85 -16.94 2.31
N THR A 268 -9.73 -17.91 2.51
CA THR A 268 -11.15 -17.68 2.90
C THR A 268 -11.25 -16.90 4.20
N SER A 269 -10.39 -17.18 5.18
CA SER A 269 -10.32 -16.43 6.44
C SER A 269 -9.99 -14.95 6.25
N ARG A 270 -9.22 -14.59 5.23
CA ARG A 270 -8.88 -13.18 4.93
C ARG A 270 -10.01 -12.48 4.20
N ILE A 271 -10.78 -13.18 3.36
CA ILE A 271 -12.02 -12.65 2.78
C ILE A 271 -12.99 -12.31 3.90
N ILE A 272 -13.24 -13.25 4.82
CA ILE A 272 -14.11 -13.03 5.99
C ILE A 272 -13.59 -11.86 6.82
N GLY A 273 -12.29 -11.83 7.15
CA GLY A 273 -11.69 -10.74 7.92
C GLY A 273 -11.76 -9.37 7.25
N ALA A 274 -11.73 -9.31 5.92
CA ALA A 274 -11.90 -8.05 5.18
C ALA A 274 -13.36 -7.55 5.19
N LEU A 275 -14.33 -8.47 5.20
CA LEU A 275 -15.75 -8.15 5.27
C LEU A 275 -16.22 -7.87 6.71
N ASP A 276 -15.45 -8.28 7.73
CA ASP A 276 -15.77 -8.10 9.16
C ASP A 276 -15.45 -6.66 9.61
N VAL A 277 -16.30 -5.73 9.18
CA VAL A 277 -16.21 -4.33 9.57
C VAL A 277 -17.08 -4.04 10.80
N ASN A 278 -16.85 -2.88 11.43
CA ASN A 278 -17.60 -2.51 12.64
C ASN A 278 -19.11 -2.44 12.36
N GLY A 279 -19.89 -3.22 13.14
CA GLY A 279 -21.33 -3.34 12.97
C GLY A 279 -21.78 -4.66 12.36
N VAL A 280 -20.86 -5.49 11.89
CA VAL A 280 -21.13 -6.87 11.46
C VAL A 280 -21.37 -7.75 12.71
N SER A 281 -22.36 -8.64 12.63
CA SER A 281 -22.64 -9.66 13.64
C SER A 281 -22.05 -11.01 13.23
N ARG A 282 -22.25 -11.41 11.98
CA ARG A 282 -21.78 -12.69 11.41
C ARG A 282 -21.59 -12.56 9.91
N ILE A 283 -20.65 -13.33 9.37
CA ILE A 283 -20.45 -13.47 7.92
C ILE A 283 -20.60 -14.94 7.56
N GLU A 284 -21.33 -15.18 6.49
CA GLU A 284 -21.45 -16.50 5.87
C GLU A 284 -20.85 -16.43 4.47
N LEU A 285 -19.65 -17.01 4.31
CA LEU A 285 -18.96 -17.11 3.03
C LEU A 285 -19.43 -18.39 2.33
N ILE A 286 -20.11 -18.23 1.20
CA ILE A 286 -20.66 -19.33 0.39
C ILE A 286 -19.61 -19.79 -0.64
N SER A 287 -18.98 -18.82 -1.32
CA SER A 287 -17.91 -19.05 -2.29
C SER A 287 -16.79 -18.02 -2.09
N PRO A 288 -15.52 -18.46 -2.18
CA PRO A 288 -15.03 -19.83 -2.29
C PRO A 288 -15.18 -20.60 -0.97
N ALA A 289 -15.55 -21.89 -1.03
CA ALA A 289 -15.71 -22.74 0.15
C ALA A 289 -14.36 -23.13 0.81
N ILE A 290 -13.30 -23.12 0.06
CA ILE A 290 -11.91 -23.38 0.49
C ILE A 290 -10.98 -22.30 -0.09
N ASP A 291 -9.77 -22.23 0.45
CA ASP A 291 -8.74 -21.30 -0.06
C ASP A 291 -8.54 -21.49 -1.58
N VAL A 292 -8.46 -20.38 -2.31
CA VAL A 292 -8.14 -20.40 -3.75
C VAL A 292 -6.63 -20.57 -3.88
N LEU A 293 -6.22 -21.81 -4.13
CA LEU A 293 -4.82 -22.14 -4.36
C LEU A 293 -4.45 -21.83 -5.81
N VAL A 294 -3.33 -21.15 -6.01
CA VAL A 294 -2.78 -20.82 -7.32
C VAL A 294 -1.38 -21.36 -7.45
N ASP A 295 -1.01 -21.73 -8.66
CA ASP A 295 0.37 -22.07 -9.00
C ASP A 295 1.21 -20.79 -9.08
N VAL A 296 2.54 -20.92 -9.01
CA VAL A 296 3.47 -19.80 -9.15
C VAL A 296 3.30 -19.04 -10.48
N SER A 297 2.84 -19.74 -11.54
CA SER A 297 2.51 -19.18 -12.85
C SER A 297 1.14 -18.52 -12.96
N GLN A 298 0.32 -18.60 -11.90
CA GLN A 298 -1.06 -18.14 -11.93
C GLN A 298 -1.31 -16.96 -11.00
N VAL A 299 -2.29 -16.13 -11.35
CA VAL A 299 -2.85 -15.06 -10.50
C VAL A 299 -4.29 -15.42 -10.15
N ALA A 300 -4.64 -15.28 -8.88
CA ALA A 300 -6.03 -15.38 -8.44
C ALA A 300 -6.87 -14.24 -9.04
N HIS A 301 -7.90 -14.59 -9.79
CA HIS A 301 -8.66 -13.67 -10.65
C HIS A 301 -10.14 -13.72 -10.29
N CYS A 302 -10.62 -12.69 -9.57
CA CYS A 302 -12.03 -12.60 -9.20
C CYS A 302 -12.86 -12.17 -10.41
N THR A 303 -13.75 -13.06 -10.88
CA THR A 303 -14.57 -12.80 -12.06
C THR A 303 -15.92 -12.18 -11.74
N GLY A 304 -16.31 -12.14 -10.48
CA GLY A 304 -17.57 -11.56 -10.04
C GLY A 304 -17.80 -11.78 -8.55
N HIS A 305 -18.78 -11.06 -8.00
CA HIS A 305 -19.18 -11.21 -6.61
C HIS A 305 -20.70 -11.06 -6.45
N ASP A 306 -21.25 -11.78 -5.48
CA ASP A 306 -22.61 -11.59 -4.96
C ASP A 306 -22.54 -11.50 -3.44
N ILE A 307 -22.46 -10.26 -2.94
CA ILE A 307 -22.31 -9.98 -1.51
C ILE A 307 -23.48 -9.14 -1.06
N THR A 308 -24.27 -9.68 -0.13
CA THR A 308 -25.47 -9.02 0.40
C THR A 308 -25.33 -8.76 1.89
N ALA A 309 -25.96 -7.67 2.37
CA ALA A 309 -26.04 -7.35 3.79
C ALA A 309 -27.48 -7.41 4.28
N VAL A 310 -27.71 -8.17 5.36
CA VAL A 310 -29.05 -8.45 5.92
C VAL A 310 -29.04 -8.08 7.40
N SER A 311 -30.10 -7.39 7.85
CA SER A 311 -30.25 -7.11 9.29
C SER A 311 -30.53 -8.41 10.05
N SER A 312 -29.70 -8.71 11.07
CA SER A 312 -29.98 -9.80 12.00
C SER A 312 -30.96 -9.33 13.08
N ASN A 313 -31.88 -10.17 13.43
CA ASN A 313 -32.77 -9.95 14.57
C ASN A 313 -32.21 -10.55 15.87
N ASP A 314 -30.94 -10.98 15.86
CA ASP A 314 -30.24 -11.54 17.03
C ASP A 314 -29.52 -10.48 17.84
#